data_0c89780fa89ac39c5c0bf0d24557a0f1
#
_entry.id   0c89780fa89ac39c5c0bf0d24557a0f1
#
_cell.length_a   1.000
_cell.length_b   1.000
_cell.length_c   1.000
_cell.angle_alpha   90.00
_cell.angle_beta   90.00
_cell.angle_gamma   90.00
#
_symmetry.space_group_name_H-M   'P 1'
#
loop_
_entity.id
_entity.type
_entity.pdbx_description
1 polymer ?
#
loop_
_entity_poly.entity_id
_entity_poly.type
_entity_poly.pdbx_seq_one_letter_code
_entity_poly.pdbx_strand_id
1 'polypeptide(L)'
;MIGCNQVSTENKVQSTENEGIGMQMLETLNQQGLSLLIYNDSTLTTHDNRGVRDLLTLVATQPERLQGAIVADKIIGKAAAALMATGGVVEVHTNIICTPARELLEREGIRVYATQEVPQILNRDKSHMCPIDSQLEGIESIEECVQILQNIPPVI
;
A
#
# COMPACT_ATOMS: atom_id res chain seq x y z
N MET A 1 -24.82 -21.86 -1.26
CA MET A 1 -23.64 -22.58 -1.78
C MET A 1 -23.40 -22.30 -3.24
N ILE A 2 -24.43 -22.40 -4.07
CA ILE A 2 -24.29 -22.11 -5.49
C ILE A 2 -23.85 -20.67 -5.73
N GLY A 3 -24.37 -19.71 -4.96
CA GLY A 3 -23.97 -18.32 -5.06
C GLY A 3 -22.49 -18.07 -4.72
N CYS A 4 -21.93 -18.86 -3.80
CA CYS A 4 -20.52 -18.74 -3.42
C CYS A 4 -19.60 -19.13 -4.57
N ASN A 5 -19.95 -20.15 -5.34
CA ASN A 5 -19.13 -20.57 -6.48
C ASN A 5 -19.14 -19.52 -7.59
N GLN A 6 -20.29 -18.90 -7.85
CA GLN A 6 -20.41 -17.85 -8.83
C GLN A 6 -19.58 -16.62 -8.45
N VAL A 7 -19.71 -16.19 -7.20
CA VAL A 7 -18.95 -15.06 -6.68
C VAL A 7 -17.44 -15.37 -6.75
N SER A 8 -17.06 -16.58 -6.40
CA SER A 8 -15.65 -17.00 -6.46
C SER A 8 -15.09 -16.92 -7.88
N THR A 9 -15.88 -17.30 -8.90
CA THR A 9 -15.45 -17.23 -10.29
C THR A 9 -15.29 -15.80 -10.76
N GLU A 10 -16.23 -14.93 -10.44
CA GLU A 10 -16.16 -13.52 -10.78
C GLU A 10 -14.96 -12.86 -10.11
N ASN A 11 -14.72 -13.18 -8.83
CA ASN A 11 -13.58 -12.65 -8.09
C ASN A 11 -12.26 -13.09 -8.70
N LYS A 12 -12.16 -14.31 -9.21
CA LYS A 12 -10.94 -14.78 -9.87
C LYS A 12 -10.66 -14.03 -11.16
N VAL A 13 -11.68 -13.78 -11.98
CA VAL A 13 -11.50 -13.01 -13.21
C VAL A 13 -11.05 -11.59 -12.89
N GLN A 14 -11.73 -10.92 -11.96
CA GLN A 14 -11.37 -9.58 -11.53
C GLN A 14 -9.96 -9.54 -10.94
N SER A 15 -9.60 -10.54 -10.14
CA SER A 15 -8.27 -10.64 -9.54
C SER A 15 -7.18 -10.75 -10.60
N THR A 16 -7.41 -11.54 -11.68
CA THR A 16 -6.45 -11.71 -12.76
C THR A 16 -6.26 -10.39 -13.54
N GLU A 17 -7.35 -9.69 -13.83
CA GLU A 17 -7.28 -8.40 -14.51
C GLU A 17 -6.52 -7.37 -13.66
N ASN A 18 -6.83 -7.30 -12.37
CA ASN A 18 -6.16 -6.39 -11.44
C ASN A 18 -4.68 -6.71 -11.32
N GLU A 19 -4.33 -8.00 -11.27
CA GLU A 19 -2.94 -8.43 -11.22
C GLU A 19 -2.16 -7.94 -12.44
N GLY A 20 -2.74 -8.08 -13.63
CA GLY A 20 -2.11 -7.60 -14.87
C GLY A 20 -1.90 -6.10 -14.86
N ILE A 21 -2.89 -5.35 -14.43
CA ILE A 21 -2.81 -3.89 -14.31
C ILE A 21 -1.71 -3.51 -13.31
N GLY A 22 -1.72 -4.15 -12.14
CA GLY A 22 -0.75 -3.86 -11.09
C GLY A 22 0.69 -4.16 -11.49
N MET A 23 0.91 -5.25 -12.23
CA MET A 23 2.23 -5.59 -12.74
C MET A 23 2.74 -4.53 -13.71
N GLN A 24 1.90 -4.04 -14.61
CA GLN A 24 2.26 -2.96 -15.52
C GLN A 24 2.54 -1.66 -14.78
N MET A 25 1.76 -1.37 -13.74
CA MET A 25 1.97 -0.21 -12.90
C MET A 25 3.35 -0.25 -12.23
N LEU A 26 3.70 -1.40 -11.66
CA LEU A 26 4.98 -1.54 -10.98
C LEU A 26 6.15 -1.41 -11.97
N GLU A 27 6.01 -1.96 -13.15
CA GLU A 27 7.00 -1.81 -14.20
C GLU A 27 7.18 -0.33 -14.58
N THR A 28 6.08 0.38 -14.78
CA THR A 28 6.09 1.81 -15.09
C THR A 28 6.75 2.62 -13.97
N LEU A 29 6.40 2.31 -12.74
CA LEU A 29 6.99 2.95 -11.56
C LEU A 29 8.50 2.80 -11.57
N ASN A 30 9.00 1.59 -11.83
CA ASN A 30 10.42 1.31 -11.84
C ASN A 30 11.13 1.99 -13.01
N GLN A 31 10.53 1.98 -14.19
CA GLN A 31 11.11 2.60 -15.38
C GLN A 31 11.20 4.12 -15.26
N GLN A 32 10.21 4.74 -14.66
CA GLN A 32 10.13 6.20 -14.56
C GLN A 32 10.67 6.76 -13.24
N GLY A 33 11.12 5.89 -12.32
CA GLY A 33 11.66 6.32 -11.05
C GLY A 33 10.64 6.96 -10.12
N LEU A 34 9.39 6.53 -10.23
CA LEU A 34 8.31 7.04 -9.37
C LEU A 34 8.26 6.30 -8.05
N SER A 35 7.56 6.84 -7.07
CA SER A 35 7.43 6.23 -5.75
C SER A 35 6.09 5.56 -5.54
N LEU A 36 5.01 6.06 -6.16
CA LEU A 36 3.65 5.58 -5.92
C LEU A 36 2.79 5.81 -7.15
N LEU A 37 2.06 4.77 -7.56
CA LEU A 37 1.03 4.87 -8.59
C LEU A 37 -0.28 4.35 -8.01
N ILE A 38 -1.37 5.03 -8.34
CA ILE A 38 -2.71 4.65 -7.89
C ILE A 38 -3.62 4.59 -9.11
N TYR A 39 -4.24 3.42 -9.31
CA TYR A 39 -5.21 3.21 -10.38
C TYR A 39 -6.59 3.01 -9.79
N ASN A 40 -7.50 3.88 -10.14
CA ASN A 40 -8.85 3.82 -9.64
C ASN A 40 -9.78 4.52 -10.63
N ASP A 41 -10.94 3.91 -10.86
CA ASP A 41 -11.97 4.48 -11.73
C ASP A 41 -11.40 4.91 -13.10
N SER A 42 -10.62 4.00 -13.70
CA SER A 42 -9.97 4.18 -15.01
C SER A 42 -8.99 5.35 -15.06
N THR A 43 -8.58 5.87 -13.90
CA THR A 43 -7.63 6.98 -13.79
C THR A 43 -6.37 6.52 -13.07
N LEU A 44 -5.22 6.78 -13.68
CA LEU A 44 -3.92 6.51 -13.08
C LEU A 44 -3.32 7.82 -12.59
N THR A 45 -2.96 7.88 -11.31
CA THR A 45 -2.23 9.01 -10.75
C THR A 45 -0.84 8.57 -10.33
N THR A 46 0.13 9.47 -10.50
CA THR A 46 1.53 9.19 -10.23
C THR A 46 2.07 10.15 -9.18
N HIS A 47 2.96 9.64 -8.32
CA HIS A 47 3.58 10.43 -7.26
C HIS A 47 5.05 10.06 -7.17
N ASP A 48 5.88 11.04 -6.81
CA ASP A 48 7.31 10.83 -6.67
C ASP A 48 7.88 11.34 -5.35
N ASN A 49 7.03 11.66 -4.38
CA ASN A 49 7.46 12.08 -3.05
C ASN A 49 7.95 10.89 -2.25
N ARG A 50 8.78 11.17 -1.24
CA ARG A 50 9.33 10.13 -0.39
C ARG A 50 8.43 9.79 0.78
N GLY A 51 8.51 8.54 1.23
CA GLY A 51 7.81 8.07 2.40
C GLY A 51 6.31 7.98 2.17
N VAL A 52 5.54 8.29 3.20
CA VAL A 52 4.09 8.12 3.18
C VAL A 52 3.35 9.44 2.98
N ARG A 53 4.05 10.50 2.61
CA ARG A 53 3.47 11.84 2.50
C ARG A 53 2.25 11.88 1.59
N ASP A 54 2.38 11.28 0.41
CA ASP A 54 1.28 11.29 -0.56
C ASP A 54 0.07 10.51 -0.04
N LEU A 55 0.31 9.35 0.58
CA LEU A 55 -0.77 8.55 1.17
C LEU A 55 -1.47 9.30 2.31
N LEU A 56 -0.71 9.96 3.18
CA LEU A 56 -1.28 10.76 4.26
C LEU A 56 -2.18 11.86 3.71
N THR A 57 -1.71 12.57 2.68
CA THR A 57 -2.48 13.62 2.05
C THR A 57 -3.76 13.08 1.42
N LEU A 58 -3.68 11.94 0.73
CA LEU A 58 -4.84 11.34 0.10
C LEU A 58 -5.88 10.87 1.12
N VAL A 59 -5.44 10.22 2.19
CA VAL A 59 -6.35 9.79 3.26
C VAL A 59 -7.08 10.98 3.87
N ALA A 60 -6.39 12.11 4.05
CA ALA A 60 -6.96 13.30 4.66
C ALA A 60 -7.86 14.10 3.72
N THR A 61 -7.52 14.16 2.42
CA THR A 61 -8.18 15.09 1.50
C THR A 61 -8.96 14.43 0.36
N GLN A 62 -8.56 13.24 -0.08
CA GLN A 62 -9.18 12.55 -1.20
C GLN A 62 -9.23 11.05 -0.97
N PRO A 63 -9.88 10.58 0.12
CA PRO A 63 -9.89 9.14 0.43
C PRO A 63 -10.55 8.30 -0.66
N GLU A 64 -11.44 8.88 -1.45
CA GLU A 64 -12.10 8.19 -2.56
C GLU A 64 -11.11 7.72 -3.63
N ARG A 65 -9.93 8.32 -3.73
CA ARG A 65 -8.91 7.87 -4.67
C ARG A 65 -8.35 6.50 -4.30
N LEU A 66 -8.37 6.17 -3.03
CA LEU A 66 -7.85 4.89 -2.52
C LEU A 66 -8.91 3.81 -2.45
N GLN A 67 -10.18 4.18 -2.33
CA GLN A 67 -11.29 3.23 -2.18
C GLN A 67 -11.42 2.38 -3.45
N GLY A 68 -11.15 1.09 -3.33
CA GLY A 68 -11.21 0.16 -4.45
C GLY A 68 -9.99 0.21 -5.38
N ALA A 69 -8.95 0.93 -5.01
CA ALA A 69 -7.79 1.18 -5.87
C ALA A 69 -6.83 0.00 -5.94
N ILE A 70 -6.10 -0.07 -7.05
CA ILE A 70 -4.89 -0.86 -7.20
C ILE A 70 -3.72 0.10 -7.02
N VAL A 71 -2.74 -0.28 -6.21
CA VAL A 71 -1.60 0.57 -5.88
C VAL A 71 -0.31 -0.13 -6.23
N ALA A 72 0.61 0.61 -6.86
CA ALA A 72 2.00 0.19 -6.99
C ALA A 72 2.84 1.15 -6.14
N ASP A 73 3.69 0.60 -5.28
CA ASP A 73 4.53 1.38 -4.38
C ASP A 73 5.92 0.78 -4.38
N LYS A 74 6.93 1.62 -4.33
CA LYS A 74 8.31 1.16 -4.39
C LYS A 74 8.67 0.32 -3.17
N ILE A 75 8.29 0.79 -1.98
CA ILE A 75 8.59 0.14 -0.70
C ILE A 75 7.38 0.32 0.22
N ILE A 76 6.86 -0.78 0.74
CA ILE A 76 5.70 -0.74 1.64
C ILE A 76 6.14 -1.14 3.04
N GLY A 77 6.16 -0.16 3.94
CA GLY A 77 6.30 -0.39 5.36
C GLY A 77 4.94 -0.41 6.04
N LYS A 78 4.96 -0.59 7.36
CA LYS A 78 3.73 -0.66 8.16
C LYS A 78 2.89 0.62 8.06
N ALA A 79 3.54 1.78 8.00
CA ALA A 79 2.85 3.06 7.87
C ALA A 79 2.05 3.13 6.57
N ALA A 80 2.68 2.81 5.44
CA ALA A 80 2.01 2.80 4.15
C ALA A 80 0.86 1.79 4.14
N ALA A 81 1.08 0.60 4.70
CA ALA A 81 0.06 -0.44 4.78
C ALA A 81 -1.17 0.03 5.55
N ALA A 82 -0.97 0.67 6.70
CA ALA A 82 -2.07 1.18 7.53
C ALA A 82 -2.89 2.22 6.77
N LEU A 83 -2.23 3.12 6.04
CA LEU A 83 -2.91 4.14 5.24
C LEU A 83 -3.66 3.55 4.07
N MET A 84 -3.08 2.56 3.39
CA MET A 84 -3.74 1.87 2.29
C MET A 84 -4.98 1.11 2.77
N ALA A 85 -4.88 0.44 3.90
CA ALA A 85 -6.00 -0.28 4.50
C ALA A 85 -7.12 0.69 4.89
N THR A 86 -6.78 1.81 5.52
CA THR A 86 -7.75 2.84 5.88
C THR A 86 -8.45 3.41 4.65
N GLY A 87 -7.71 3.59 3.57
CA GLY A 87 -8.26 4.13 2.32
C GLY A 87 -9.13 3.15 1.55
N GLY A 88 -9.05 1.86 1.85
CA GLY A 88 -9.85 0.85 1.16
C GLY A 88 -9.23 0.32 -0.13
N VAL A 89 -7.90 0.33 -0.23
CA VAL A 89 -7.17 -0.27 -1.34
C VAL A 89 -7.48 -1.76 -1.42
N VAL A 90 -7.58 -2.32 -2.62
CA VAL A 90 -7.92 -3.73 -2.79
C VAL A 90 -6.74 -4.59 -3.21
N GLU A 91 -5.71 -4.00 -3.79
CA GLU A 91 -4.56 -4.75 -4.27
C GLU A 91 -3.32 -3.87 -4.30
N VAL A 92 -2.18 -4.45 -3.92
CA VAL A 92 -0.89 -3.73 -3.94
C VAL A 92 0.17 -4.54 -4.67
N HIS A 93 1.02 -3.84 -5.39
CA HIS A 93 2.19 -4.37 -6.07
C HIS A 93 3.40 -3.55 -5.63
N THR A 94 4.48 -4.22 -5.22
CA THR A 94 5.63 -3.51 -4.69
C THR A 94 6.93 -4.27 -4.94
N ASN A 95 8.04 -3.56 -4.94
CA ASN A 95 9.36 -4.18 -5.01
C ASN A 95 9.74 -4.80 -3.67
N ILE A 96 9.47 -4.07 -2.57
CA ILE A 96 9.88 -4.49 -1.22
C ILE A 96 8.75 -4.23 -0.25
N ILE A 97 8.45 -5.24 0.58
CA ILE A 97 7.47 -5.10 1.66
C ILE A 97 8.05 -5.69 2.94
N CYS A 98 7.76 -5.07 4.08
CA CYS A 98 8.13 -5.68 5.35
C CYS A 98 7.04 -6.64 5.83
N THR A 99 7.45 -7.63 6.62
CA THR A 99 6.53 -8.65 7.13
C THR A 99 5.32 -8.07 7.85
N PRO A 100 5.49 -7.10 8.79
CA PRO A 100 4.32 -6.52 9.46
C PRO A 100 3.32 -5.87 8.49
N ALA A 101 3.83 -5.23 7.42
CA ALA A 101 2.97 -4.61 6.41
C ALA A 101 2.18 -5.66 5.64
N ARG A 102 2.84 -6.73 5.21
CA ARG A 102 2.17 -7.81 4.49
C ARG A 102 1.08 -8.43 5.35
N GLU A 103 1.41 -8.74 6.59
CA GLU A 103 0.44 -9.35 7.52
C GLU A 103 -0.77 -8.44 7.73
N LEU A 104 -0.54 -7.14 7.91
CA LEU A 104 -1.61 -6.16 8.07
C LEU A 104 -2.52 -6.12 6.84
N LEU A 105 -1.92 -6.01 5.65
CA LEU A 105 -2.69 -5.92 4.41
C LEU A 105 -3.49 -7.20 4.16
N GLU A 106 -2.90 -8.37 4.35
CA GLU A 106 -3.58 -9.64 4.14
C GLU A 106 -4.70 -9.86 5.14
N ARG A 107 -4.51 -9.44 6.38
CA ARG A 107 -5.55 -9.49 7.41
C ARG A 107 -6.76 -8.66 7.01
N GLU A 108 -6.53 -7.55 6.31
CA GLU A 108 -7.60 -6.67 5.86
C GLU A 108 -8.17 -7.07 4.49
N GLY A 109 -7.78 -8.23 3.98
CA GLY A 109 -8.31 -8.74 2.73
C GLY A 109 -7.72 -8.11 1.47
N ILE A 110 -6.59 -7.42 1.61
CA ILE A 110 -5.92 -6.77 0.48
C ILE A 110 -4.95 -7.76 -0.15
N ARG A 111 -5.00 -7.91 -1.48
CA ARG A 111 -4.08 -8.79 -2.20
C ARG A 111 -2.72 -8.13 -2.31
N VAL A 112 -1.66 -8.89 -2.04
CA VAL A 112 -0.29 -8.39 -1.98
C VAL A 112 0.60 -9.17 -2.95
N TYR A 113 1.27 -8.42 -3.82
CA TYR A 113 2.27 -8.97 -4.76
C TYR A 113 3.57 -8.20 -4.54
N ALA A 114 4.56 -8.86 -3.96
CA ALA A 114 5.84 -8.24 -3.62
C ALA A 114 6.99 -9.04 -4.24
N THR A 115 7.97 -8.34 -4.78
CA THR A 115 9.17 -8.99 -5.31
C THR A 115 10.05 -9.53 -4.18
N GLN A 116 10.13 -8.77 -3.08
CA GLN A 116 10.97 -9.14 -1.94
C GLN A 116 10.27 -8.79 -0.63
N GLU A 117 10.37 -9.68 0.34
CA GLU A 117 9.90 -9.43 1.70
C GLU A 117 11.09 -9.34 2.65
N VAL A 118 11.04 -8.34 3.56
CA VAL A 118 12.09 -8.10 4.54
C VAL A 118 11.45 -8.01 5.93
N PRO A 119 12.21 -8.26 7.03
CA PRO A 119 11.63 -8.18 8.38
C PRO A 119 11.20 -6.77 8.75
N GLN A 120 11.90 -5.75 8.29
CA GLN A 120 11.59 -4.35 8.61
C GLN A 120 12.14 -3.45 7.51
N ILE A 121 11.54 -2.27 7.38
CA ILE A 121 12.04 -1.25 6.46
C ILE A 121 13.12 -0.45 7.19
N LEU A 122 14.27 -0.30 6.55
CA LEU A 122 15.40 0.42 7.12
C LEU A 122 15.41 1.87 6.62
N ASN A 123 16.08 2.75 7.37
CA ASN A 123 16.30 4.11 6.94
C ASN A 123 17.28 4.13 5.76
N ARG A 124 17.59 5.32 5.24
CA ARG A 124 18.38 5.46 4.02
C ARG A 124 19.77 4.84 4.09
N ASP A 125 20.46 4.97 5.21
CA ASP A 125 21.79 4.42 5.38
C ASP A 125 21.79 2.97 5.88
N LYS A 126 20.59 2.39 6.01
CA LYS A 126 20.36 1.01 6.44
C LYS A 126 20.90 0.69 7.82
N SER A 127 21.11 1.72 8.66
CA SER A 127 21.65 1.53 10.00
C SER A 127 20.56 1.23 11.03
N HIS A 128 19.36 1.76 10.81
CA HIS A 128 18.24 1.64 11.76
C HIS A 128 16.94 1.42 11.01
N MET A 129 15.92 0.96 11.73
CA MET A 129 14.56 0.88 11.22
C MET A 129 14.07 2.27 10.80
N CYS A 130 13.24 2.32 9.75
CA CYS A 130 12.62 3.56 9.29
C CYS A 130 11.97 4.29 10.49
N PRO A 131 12.28 5.58 10.71
CA PRO A 131 11.77 6.30 11.88
C PRO A 131 10.24 6.32 11.98
N ILE A 132 9.55 6.40 10.84
CA ILE A 132 8.09 6.41 10.82
C ILE A 132 7.55 5.05 11.22
N ASP A 133 8.06 3.98 10.61
CA ASP A 133 7.62 2.62 10.93
C ASP A 133 7.95 2.24 12.37
N SER A 134 9.06 2.73 12.91
CA SER A 134 9.44 2.40 14.27
C SER A 134 8.43 2.92 15.31
N GLN A 135 7.73 4.01 15.00
CA GLN A 135 6.70 4.55 15.90
C GLN A 135 5.44 3.68 15.92
N LEU A 136 5.27 2.82 14.94
CA LEU A 136 4.12 1.92 14.84
C LEU A 136 4.44 0.52 15.35
N GLU A 137 5.66 0.29 15.81
CA GLU A 137 6.08 -1.03 16.28
C GLU A 137 5.22 -1.46 17.47
N GLY A 138 4.63 -2.66 17.38
CA GLY A 138 3.77 -3.20 18.42
C GLY A 138 2.34 -2.67 18.42
N ILE A 139 2.01 -1.72 17.54
CA ILE A 139 0.65 -1.18 17.42
C ILE A 139 -0.13 -2.06 16.44
N GLU A 140 -1.20 -2.69 16.91
CA GLU A 140 -2.00 -3.59 16.07
C GLU A 140 -3.21 -2.90 15.46
N SER A 141 -3.75 -1.86 16.11
CA SER A 141 -4.92 -1.15 15.61
C SER A 141 -4.55 -0.22 14.45
N ILE A 142 -5.24 -0.38 13.34
CA ILE A 142 -5.05 0.50 12.17
C ILE A 142 -5.39 1.94 12.52
N GLU A 143 -6.47 2.14 13.27
CA GLU A 143 -6.89 3.47 13.70
C GLU A 143 -5.81 4.16 14.53
N GLU A 144 -5.18 3.44 15.45
CA GLU A 144 -4.10 3.99 16.24
C GLU A 144 -2.89 4.33 15.39
N CYS A 145 -2.55 3.46 14.43
CA CYS A 145 -1.46 3.75 13.49
C CYS A 145 -1.72 5.05 12.73
N VAL A 146 -2.91 5.21 12.20
CA VAL A 146 -3.27 6.40 11.43
C VAL A 146 -3.24 7.65 12.30
N GLN A 147 -3.74 7.56 13.54
CA GLN A 147 -3.69 8.68 14.49
C GLN A 147 -2.25 9.10 14.76
N ILE A 148 -1.36 8.14 14.97
CA ILE A 148 0.06 8.44 15.21
C ILE A 148 0.64 9.13 13.98
N LEU A 149 0.36 8.60 12.78
CA LEU A 149 0.89 9.15 11.53
C LEU A 149 0.38 10.58 11.27
N GLN A 150 -0.87 10.85 11.58
CA GLN A 150 -1.46 12.18 11.39
C GLN A 150 -0.85 13.22 12.33
N ASN A 151 -0.27 12.80 13.44
CA ASN A 151 0.34 13.69 14.41
C ASN A 151 1.85 13.85 14.25
N ILE A 152 2.45 13.15 13.27
CA ILE A 152 3.86 13.32 12.98
C ILE A 152 4.06 14.64 12.24
N PRO A 153 4.98 15.52 12.68
CA PRO A 153 5.24 16.75 11.96
C PRO A 153 5.72 16.48 10.54
N PRO A 154 5.36 17.33 9.57
CA PRO A 154 5.85 17.15 8.22
C PRO A 154 7.37 17.20 8.21
N VAL A 155 7.98 16.21 7.55
CA VAL A 155 9.43 16.16 7.37
C VAL A 155 9.77 17.04 6.17
N ILE A 156 10.57 18.05 6.42
CA ILE A 156 10.98 18.97 5.38
C ILE A 156 12.15 18.40 4.58
#